data_026520238520045b047cbaedc063e598
#
_entry.id   026520238520045b047cbaedc063e598
#
_cell.length_a   1.000
_cell.length_b   1.000
_cell.length_c   1.000
_cell.angle_alpha   90.00
_cell.angle_beta   90.00
_cell.angle_gamma   90.00
#
_symmetry.space_group_name_H-M   'P 1'
#
loop_
_entity.id
_entity.type
_entity.pdbx_description
1 polymer ?
#
loop_
_entity_poly.entity_id
_entity_poly.type
_entity_poly.pdbx_seq_one_letter_code
_entity_poly.pdbx_strand_id
1 'polypeptide(L)'
;GTVSAVARTLGAPVYLIDVGLEQNTNDIEGVLTNKVVYGTHRGNPALDQDAVSAAISIGMSVARTLAVQGIQAVGLGNIGERSLLSALGVTAAIMKKELQENSLKDGFSLHMDDVGNMANDPVGVLSRVGSAEIAGLFGLVVQAAREKIAIVFDNAVTGAAVLAAIEVYPEVRDYVFPSAAYNEPVHQIQMK
;
A
#
# COMPACT_ATOMS: atom_id res chain seq x y z
N GLY A 1 -11.70 -16.36 3.43
CA GLY A 1 -10.62 -16.29 4.41
C GLY A 1 -11.10 -15.69 5.74
N THR A 2 -10.21 -15.58 6.72
CA THR A 2 -10.53 -15.09 8.08
C THR A 2 -11.14 -13.67 8.06
N VAL A 3 -10.55 -12.76 7.29
CA VAL A 3 -11.05 -11.37 7.16
C VAL A 3 -12.50 -11.35 6.66
N SER A 4 -12.81 -12.11 5.61
CA SER A 4 -14.18 -12.17 5.06
C SER A 4 -15.18 -12.78 6.06
N ALA A 5 -14.74 -13.73 6.89
CA ALA A 5 -15.59 -14.34 7.91
C ALA A 5 -15.91 -13.34 9.04
N VAL A 6 -14.90 -12.64 9.54
CA VAL A 6 -15.06 -11.61 10.58
C VAL A 6 -15.91 -10.44 10.06
N ALA A 7 -15.60 -9.94 8.88
CA ALA A 7 -16.34 -8.84 8.26
C ALA A 7 -17.84 -9.19 8.09
N ARG A 8 -18.15 -10.42 7.66
CA ARG A 8 -19.54 -10.90 7.55
C ARG A 8 -20.26 -10.91 8.89
N THR A 9 -19.58 -11.32 9.97
CA THR A 9 -20.13 -11.31 11.32
C THR A 9 -20.45 -9.88 11.79
N LEU A 10 -19.64 -8.91 11.36
CA LEU A 10 -19.80 -7.49 11.69
C LEU A 10 -20.73 -6.73 10.74
N GLY A 11 -21.22 -7.37 9.68
CA GLY A 11 -21.97 -6.71 8.61
C GLY A 11 -21.16 -5.70 7.80
N ALA A 12 -19.81 -5.81 7.83
CA ALA A 12 -18.92 -4.94 7.10
C ALA A 12 -18.64 -5.49 5.69
N PRO A 13 -18.75 -4.67 4.63
CA PRO A 13 -18.39 -5.11 3.28
C PRO A 13 -16.88 -5.31 3.15
N VAL A 14 -16.46 -6.26 2.31
CA VAL A 14 -15.06 -6.49 1.94
C VAL A 14 -14.92 -6.31 0.43
N TYR A 15 -14.03 -5.44 0.04
CA TYR A 15 -13.69 -5.18 -1.36
C TYR A 15 -12.31 -5.79 -1.65
N LEU A 16 -12.28 -6.70 -2.62
CA LEU A 16 -11.05 -7.31 -3.12
C LEU A 16 -10.74 -6.73 -4.49
N ILE A 17 -9.57 -6.14 -4.65
CA ILE A 17 -9.16 -5.49 -5.88
C ILE A 17 -7.83 -6.10 -6.32
N ASP A 18 -7.85 -6.73 -7.49
CA ASP A 18 -6.64 -7.27 -8.11
C ASP A 18 -6.02 -6.22 -9.02
N VAL A 19 -4.87 -5.71 -8.62
CA VAL A 19 -4.08 -4.73 -9.39
C VAL A 19 -2.86 -5.35 -10.07
N GLY A 20 -2.59 -6.64 -9.84
CA GLY A 20 -1.40 -7.23 -10.45
C GLY A 20 -1.05 -8.67 -10.07
N LEU A 21 -1.99 -9.49 -9.63
CA LEU A 21 -1.73 -10.91 -9.42
C LEU A 21 -1.38 -11.60 -10.76
N GLU A 22 -0.42 -12.52 -10.73
CA GLU A 22 -0.03 -13.30 -11.91
C GLU A 22 -1.21 -14.18 -12.41
N GLN A 23 -1.96 -14.73 -11.46
CA GLN A 23 -3.10 -15.59 -11.73
C GLN A 23 -4.28 -14.82 -12.32
N ASN A 24 -5.11 -15.49 -13.11
CA ASN A 24 -6.37 -14.93 -13.56
C ASN A 24 -7.39 -14.89 -12.41
N THR A 25 -7.96 -13.73 -12.16
CA THR A 25 -8.98 -13.50 -11.12
C THR A 25 -10.34 -13.08 -11.67
N ASN A 26 -10.51 -13.01 -13.00
CA ASN A 26 -11.74 -12.55 -13.63
C ASN A 26 -12.96 -13.40 -13.27
N ASP A 27 -12.75 -14.68 -13.00
CA ASP A 27 -13.82 -15.64 -12.68
C ASP A 27 -14.04 -15.80 -11.16
N ILE A 28 -13.34 -14.99 -10.34
CA ILE A 28 -13.48 -15.05 -8.88
C ILE A 28 -14.55 -14.06 -8.44
N GLU A 29 -15.67 -14.60 -7.95
CA GLU A 29 -16.77 -13.77 -7.44
C GLU A 29 -16.29 -12.83 -6.30
N GLY A 30 -16.66 -11.56 -6.40
CA GLY A 30 -16.32 -10.54 -5.41
C GLY A 30 -14.91 -9.94 -5.55
N VAL A 31 -14.17 -10.27 -6.60
CA VAL A 31 -12.91 -9.64 -6.95
C VAL A 31 -13.11 -8.67 -8.11
N LEU A 32 -12.69 -7.43 -7.91
CA LEU A 32 -12.60 -6.43 -8.97
C LEU A 32 -11.20 -6.53 -9.60
N THR A 33 -11.14 -7.02 -10.83
CA THR A 33 -9.89 -7.20 -11.56
C THR A 33 -9.57 -5.94 -12.36
N ASN A 34 -8.52 -5.23 -11.95
CA ASN A 34 -8.00 -4.02 -12.61
C ASN A 34 -6.47 -4.10 -12.67
N LYS A 35 -5.95 -5.09 -13.37
CA LYS A 35 -4.51 -5.34 -13.44
C LYS A 35 -3.77 -4.25 -14.18
N VAL A 36 -2.78 -3.66 -13.52
CA VAL A 36 -1.83 -2.71 -14.12
C VAL A 36 -0.51 -3.40 -14.47
N VAL A 37 -0.23 -4.54 -13.82
CA VAL A 37 0.90 -5.43 -14.08
C VAL A 37 0.44 -6.89 -13.93
N TYR A 38 1.28 -7.82 -14.38
CA TYR A 38 1.07 -9.26 -14.20
C TYR A 38 2.23 -9.85 -13.39
N GLY A 39 1.97 -10.14 -12.12
CA GLY A 39 2.96 -10.65 -11.19
C GLY A 39 3.94 -9.58 -10.69
N THR A 40 4.95 -10.03 -9.96
CA THR A 40 5.97 -9.15 -9.39
C THR A 40 7.13 -8.97 -10.36
N HIS A 41 7.33 -7.76 -10.83
CA HIS A 41 8.53 -7.40 -11.57
C HIS A 41 9.73 -7.27 -10.64
N ARG A 42 10.85 -7.91 -11.01
CA ARG A 42 12.16 -7.75 -10.35
C ARG A 42 13.04 -6.78 -11.15
N GLY A 43 12.42 -5.81 -11.80
CA GLY A 43 13.12 -4.86 -12.64
C GLY A 43 13.59 -3.63 -11.88
N ASN A 44 14.39 -2.83 -12.52
CA ASN A 44 14.71 -1.47 -12.12
C ASN A 44 14.36 -0.54 -13.28
N PRO A 45 13.26 0.22 -13.19
CA PRO A 45 12.36 0.37 -12.04
C PRO A 45 11.51 -0.88 -11.76
N ALA A 46 10.98 -0.99 -10.53
CA ALA A 46 10.07 -2.06 -10.14
C ALA A 46 8.71 -1.96 -10.85
N LEU A 47 8.25 -0.74 -11.10
CA LEU A 47 7.07 -0.40 -11.88
C LEU A 47 7.39 0.73 -12.85
N ASP A 48 6.87 0.69 -14.06
CA ASP A 48 6.90 1.87 -14.93
C ASP A 48 5.95 2.97 -14.41
N GLN A 49 6.12 4.19 -14.87
CA GLN A 49 5.33 5.33 -14.40
C GLN A 49 3.86 5.22 -14.78
N ASP A 50 3.55 4.59 -15.90
CA ASP A 50 2.16 4.41 -16.35
C ASP A 50 1.45 3.41 -15.43
N ALA A 51 2.11 2.31 -15.05
CA ALA A 51 1.58 1.35 -14.10
C ALA A 51 1.37 1.97 -12.71
N VAL A 52 2.31 2.78 -12.21
CA VAL A 52 2.14 3.53 -10.95
C VAL A 52 0.93 4.46 -11.02
N SER A 53 0.83 5.26 -12.07
CA SER A 53 -0.26 6.22 -12.26
C SER A 53 -1.61 5.53 -12.37
N ALA A 54 -1.67 4.40 -13.08
CA ALA A 54 -2.87 3.59 -13.21
C ALA A 54 -3.29 2.98 -11.86
N ALA A 55 -2.35 2.41 -11.10
CA ALA A 55 -2.62 1.85 -9.77
C ALA A 55 -3.15 2.92 -8.81
N ILE A 56 -2.51 4.09 -8.76
CA ILE A 56 -2.96 5.24 -7.96
C ILE A 56 -4.40 5.63 -8.33
N SER A 57 -4.68 5.73 -9.63
CA SER A 57 -6.02 6.09 -10.13
C SER A 57 -7.09 5.07 -9.74
N ILE A 58 -6.78 3.78 -9.74
CA ILE A 58 -7.67 2.72 -9.26
C ILE A 58 -7.98 2.93 -7.78
N GLY A 59 -6.96 3.13 -6.95
CA GLY A 59 -7.15 3.37 -5.52
C GLY A 59 -8.01 4.60 -5.24
N MET A 60 -7.77 5.70 -5.95
CA MET A 60 -8.59 6.92 -5.85
C MET A 60 -10.04 6.67 -6.26
N SER A 61 -10.27 5.89 -7.32
CA SER A 61 -11.62 5.54 -7.77
C SER A 61 -12.38 4.71 -6.73
N VAL A 62 -11.70 3.76 -6.09
CA VAL A 62 -12.27 2.98 -4.98
C VAL A 62 -12.69 3.89 -3.84
N ALA A 63 -11.83 4.78 -3.39
CA ALA A 63 -12.16 5.71 -2.29
C ALA A 63 -13.37 6.60 -2.62
N ARG A 64 -13.50 7.11 -3.85
CA ARG A 64 -14.68 7.85 -4.29
C ARG A 64 -15.94 7.00 -4.26
N THR A 65 -15.85 5.74 -4.67
CA THR A 65 -16.98 4.80 -4.60
C THR A 65 -17.42 4.59 -3.15
N LEU A 66 -16.47 4.40 -2.23
CA LEU A 66 -16.76 4.27 -0.81
C LEU A 66 -17.45 5.53 -0.25
N ALA A 67 -16.99 6.71 -0.64
CA ALA A 67 -17.61 7.98 -0.25
C ALA A 67 -19.06 8.11 -0.73
N VAL A 68 -19.32 7.77 -1.99
CA VAL A 68 -20.69 7.76 -2.57
C VAL A 68 -21.59 6.77 -1.84
N GLN A 69 -21.05 5.67 -1.35
CA GLN A 69 -21.79 4.69 -0.54
C GLN A 69 -21.98 5.12 0.93
N GLY A 70 -21.47 6.28 1.33
CA GLY A 70 -21.58 6.79 2.70
C GLY A 70 -20.67 6.09 3.70
N ILE A 71 -19.63 5.41 3.24
CA ILE A 71 -18.63 4.75 4.10
C ILE A 71 -17.82 5.83 4.83
N GLN A 72 -17.74 5.72 6.15
CA GLN A 72 -17.05 6.68 7.01
C GLN A 72 -15.69 6.19 7.51
N ALA A 73 -15.44 4.89 7.45
CA ALA A 73 -14.17 4.29 7.83
C ALA A 73 -13.82 3.11 6.93
N VAL A 74 -12.55 2.95 6.59
CA VAL A 74 -12.03 1.85 5.79
C VAL A 74 -10.81 1.23 6.46
N GLY A 75 -10.80 -0.09 6.58
CA GLY A 75 -9.62 -0.86 6.96
C GLY A 75 -8.83 -1.26 5.71
N LEU A 76 -7.55 -0.96 5.70
CA LEU A 76 -6.66 -1.36 4.63
C LEU A 76 -6.18 -2.80 4.83
N GLY A 77 -5.91 -3.47 3.73
CA GLY A 77 -5.30 -4.80 3.73
C GLY A 77 -4.58 -5.05 2.41
N ASN A 78 -3.74 -6.07 2.41
CA ASN A 78 -3.05 -6.52 1.21
C ASN A 78 -2.99 -8.05 1.16
N ILE A 79 -2.86 -8.58 -0.04
CA ILE A 79 -2.59 -9.99 -0.30
C ILE A 79 -1.44 -10.04 -1.31
N GLY A 80 -0.28 -10.55 -0.88
CA GLY A 80 0.89 -10.67 -1.74
C GLY A 80 2.10 -11.20 -0.98
N GLU A 81 2.83 -12.15 -1.58
CA GLU A 81 3.98 -12.79 -0.92
C GLU A 81 5.22 -11.90 -0.82
N ARG A 82 5.37 -10.94 -1.74
CA ARG A 82 6.57 -10.09 -1.84
C ARG A 82 6.37 -8.64 -1.47
N SER A 83 5.18 -8.30 -1.04
CA SER A 83 4.80 -6.93 -0.66
C SER A 83 5.68 -6.38 0.46
N LEU A 84 6.15 -7.24 1.36
CA LEU A 84 7.01 -6.82 2.46
C LEU A 84 8.33 -6.22 1.97
N LEU A 85 8.98 -6.81 0.97
CA LEU A 85 10.23 -6.25 0.41
C LEU A 85 10.01 -4.86 -0.20
N SER A 86 8.92 -4.69 -0.94
CA SER A 86 8.55 -3.38 -1.48
C SER A 86 8.23 -2.37 -0.37
N ALA A 87 7.54 -2.80 0.68
CA ALA A 87 7.23 -1.94 1.83
C ALA A 87 8.49 -1.49 2.57
N LEU A 88 9.46 -2.38 2.76
CA LEU A 88 10.77 -2.04 3.32
C LEU A 88 11.50 -1.01 2.45
N GLY A 89 11.53 -1.23 1.13
CA GLY A 89 12.15 -0.31 0.18
C GLY A 89 11.52 1.08 0.20
N VAL A 90 10.19 1.16 0.16
CA VAL A 90 9.45 2.42 0.22
C VAL A 90 9.69 3.14 1.55
N THR A 91 9.61 2.42 2.67
CA THR A 91 9.84 2.99 4.00
C THR A 91 11.25 3.53 4.15
N ALA A 92 12.27 2.77 3.75
CA ALA A 92 13.67 3.20 3.82
C ALA A 92 13.91 4.46 2.99
N ALA A 93 13.38 4.49 1.77
CA ALA A 93 13.53 5.60 0.85
C ALA A 93 12.90 6.90 1.40
N ILE A 94 11.66 6.82 1.91
CA ILE A 94 10.94 7.98 2.42
C ILE A 94 11.56 8.46 3.74
N MET A 95 11.86 7.55 4.65
CA MET A 95 12.46 7.88 5.95
C MET A 95 13.94 8.26 5.84
N LYS A 96 14.57 8.10 4.68
CA LYS A 96 16.00 8.35 4.45
C LYS A 96 16.88 7.58 5.43
N LYS A 97 16.52 6.33 5.69
CA LYS A 97 17.18 5.44 6.65
C LYS A 97 17.49 4.10 6.01
N GLU A 98 18.69 3.63 6.25
CA GLU A 98 19.03 2.24 5.96
C GLU A 98 18.21 1.32 6.86
N LEU A 99 17.58 0.33 6.27
CA LEU A 99 16.85 -0.71 6.98
C LEU A 99 17.54 -2.04 6.73
N GLN A 100 17.80 -2.74 7.83
CA GLN A 100 18.26 -4.12 7.81
C GLN A 100 17.19 -4.99 8.44
N GLU A 101 16.71 -5.97 7.70
CA GLU A 101 15.72 -6.93 8.18
C GLU A 101 16.32 -8.33 8.19
N ASN A 102 16.76 -8.76 9.37
CA ASN A 102 17.37 -10.08 9.58
C ASN A 102 16.35 -11.19 9.80
N SER A 103 15.05 -10.84 9.95
CA SER A 103 13.98 -11.82 10.13
C SER A 103 13.54 -12.44 8.81
N LEU A 104 13.93 -11.89 7.66
CA LEU A 104 13.72 -12.51 6.35
C LEU A 104 14.74 -13.61 6.12
N LYS A 105 14.29 -14.73 5.53
CA LYS A 105 15.13 -15.92 5.29
C LYS A 105 16.45 -15.65 4.57
N ASP A 106 16.46 -14.64 3.70
CA ASP A 106 17.62 -14.26 2.88
C ASP A 106 18.28 -12.98 3.37
N GLY A 107 17.82 -12.39 4.49
CA GLY A 107 18.18 -11.06 4.92
C GLY A 107 17.72 -9.98 3.91
N PHE A 108 17.52 -8.78 4.37
CA PHE A 108 17.25 -7.63 3.52
C PHE A 108 18.14 -6.46 3.96
N SER A 109 18.87 -5.91 3.02
CA SER A 109 19.63 -4.69 3.20
C SER A 109 19.36 -3.79 2.00
N LEU A 110 18.86 -2.60 2.27
CA LEU A 110 18.71 -1.54 1.27
C LEU A 110 19.66 -0.41 1.64
N HIS A 111 20.58 -0.11 0.76
CA HIS A 111 21.46 1.04 0.89
C HIS A 111 20.81 2.28 0.27
N MET A 112 21.01 3.43 0.88
CA MET A 112 20.44 4.69 0.38
C MET A 112 20.92 5.03 -1.03
N ASP A 113 22.11 4.57 -1.42
CA ASP A 113 22.63 4.72 -2.78
C ASP A 113 21.76 4.01 -3.83
N ASP A 114 21.09 2.91 -3.45
CA ASP A 114 20.20 2.17 -4.34
C ASP A 114 18.91 2.94 -4.66
N VAL A 115 18.52 3.85 -3.78
CA VAL A 115 17.31 4.68 -3.93
C VAL A 115 17.62 6.00 -4.63
N GLY A 116 18.87 6.45 -4.55
CA GLY A 116 19.32 7.70 -5.17
C GLY A 116 18.61 8.94 -4.60
N ASN A 117 18.57 10.03 -5.36
CA ASN A 117 17.99 11.31 -4.96
C ASN A 117 16.43 11.33 -4.94
N MET A 118 15.78 10.16 -5.02
CA MET A 118 14.32 10.05 -5.09
C MET A 118 13.60 10.30 -3.78
N ALA A 119 14.34 10.42 -2.68
CA ALA A 119 13.75 10.63 -1.34
C ALA A 119 12.86 11.89 -1.20
N ASN A 120 12.86 12.77 -2.21
CA ASN A 120 11.97 13.94 -2.28
C ASN A 120 10.82 13.77 -3.29
N ASP A 121 10.69 12.58 -3.88
CA ASP A 121 9.62 12.25 -4.82
C ASP A 121 8.98 10.90 -4.43
N PRO A 122 8.01 10.89 -3.52
CA PRO A 122 7.37 9.67 -3.07
C PRO A 122 6.71 8.86 -4.19
N VAL A 123 6.22 9.49 -5.24
CA VAL A 123 5.66 8.79 -6.42
C VAL A 123 6.78 8.11 -7.20
N GLY A 124 7.91 8.79 -7.38
CA GLY A 124 9.11 8.18 -7.97
C GLY A 124 9.66 7.02 -7.13
N VAL A 125 9.60 7.10 -5.81
CA VAL A 125 9.91 5.99 -4.91
C VAL A 125 9.01 4.78 -5.18
N LEU A 126 7.68 4.99 -5.36
CA LEU A 126 6.75 3.91 -5.69
C LEU A 126 7.10 3.23 -7.03
N SER A 127 7.54 3.99 -8.02
CA SER A 127 8.02 3.43 -9.29
C SER A 127 9.27 2.57 -9.11
N ARG A 128 10.22 3.05 -8.33
CA ARG A 128 11.55 2.43 -8.25
C ARG A 128 11.59 1.17 -7.37
N VAL A 129 10.94 1.21 -6.21
CA VAL A 129 11.02 0.14 -5.20
C VAL A 129 9.65 -0.30 -4.68
N GLY A 130 8.56 0.29 -5.13
CA GLY A 130 7.21 -0.04 -4.71
C GLY A 130 6.62 -1.26 -5.41
N SER A 131 5.31 -1.38 -5.30
CA SER A 131 4.51 -2.41 -5.96
C SER A 131 3.14 -1.84 -6.34
N ALA A 132 2.42 -2.53 -7.23
CA ALA A 132 1.13 -2.08 -7.70
C ALA A 132 0.10 -1.92 -6.55
N GLU A 133 0.11 -2.83 -5.57
CA GLU A 133 -0.76 -2.73 -4.41
C GLU A 133 -0.41 -1.54 -3.51
N ILE A 134 0.88 -1.25 -3.27
CA ILE A 134 1.28 -0.08 -2.47
C ILE A 134 0.89 1.21 -3.19
N ALA A 135 1.07 1.28 -4.50
CA ALA A 135 0.65 2.43 -5.31
C ALA A 135 -0.88 2.59 -5.31
N GLY A 136 -1.64 1.50 -5.42
CA GLY A 136 -3.09 1.51 -5.32
C GLY A 136 -3.57 1.96 -3.94
N LEU A 137 -2.98 1.42 -2.87
CA LEU A 137 -3.27 1.82 -1.50
C LEU A 137 -2.92 3.30 -1.24
N PHE A 138 -1.80 3.80 -1.78
CA PHE A 138 -1.45 5.23 -1.73
C PHE A 138 -2.58 6.09 -2.32
N GLY A 139 -3.06 5.75 -3.52
CA GLY A 139 -4.16 6.47 -4.17
C GLY A 139 -5.45 6.43 -3.35
N LEU A 140 -5.78 5.26 -2.77
CA LEU A 140 -6.93 5.09 -1.88
C LEU A 140 -6.80 5.98 -0.64
N VAL A 141 -5.66 5.97 0.03
CA VAL A 141 -5.40 6.75 1.25
C VAL A 141 -5.54 8.25 0.98
N VAL A 142 -4.91 8.76 -0.08
CA VAL A 142 -4.99 10.18 -0.46
C VAL A 142 -6.43 10.60 -0.72
N GLN A 143 -7.17 9.82 -1.50
CA GLN A 143 -8.54 10.17 -1.84
C GLN A 143 -9.50 9.99 -0.66
N ALA A 144 -9.34 8.93 0.14
CA ALA A 144 -10.16 8.70 1.33
C ALA A 144 -10.02 9.84 2.34
N ALA A 145 -8.81 10.35 2.56
CA ALA A 145 -8.59 11.51 3.40
C ALA A 145 -9.31 12.77 2.86
N ARG A 146 -9.28 13.00 1.54
CA ARG A 146 -10.03 14.08 0.89
C ARG A 146 -11.55 13.97 1.08
N GLU A 147 -12.06 12.74 1.08
CA GLU A 147 -13.47 12.43 1.33
C GLU A 147 -13.81 12.38 2.84
N LYS A 148 -12.83 12.65 3.71
CA LYS A 148 -12.97 12.62 5.18
C LYS A 148 -13.37 11.24 5.71
N ILE A 149 -12.90 10.18 5.06
CA ILE A 149 -13.05 8.80 5.49
C ILE A 149 -11.89 8.45 6.43
N ALA A 150 -12.17 7.91 7.61
CA ALA A 150 -11.15 7.41 8.51
C ALA A 150 -10.49 6.16 7.92
N ILE A 151 -9.15 6.09 8.02
CA ILE A 151 -8.35 5.04 7.39
C ILE A 151 -7.60 4.27 8.47
N VAL A 152 -7.86 2.97 8.58
CA VAL A 152 -7.17 2.10 9.53
C VAL A 152 -6.18 1.22 8.78
N PHE A 153 -4.91 1.27 9.16
CA PHE A 153 -3.84 0.42 8.58
C PHE A 153 -3.30 -0.56 9.62
N ASP A 154 -2.77 -1.71 9.18
CA ASP A 154 -2.49 -2.84 10.07
C ASP A 154 -1.10 -3.46 9.96
N ASN A 155 -0.36 -3.23 8.90
CA ASN A 155 0.93 -3.89 8.67
C ASN A 155 1.92 -3.01 7.91
N ALA A 156 3.13 -3.51 7.72
CA ALA A 156 4.21 -2.77 7.05
C ALA A 156 3.85 -2.35 5.60
N VAL A 157 3.04 -3.12 4.88
CA VAL A 157 2.67 -2.82 3.49
C VAL A 157 1.67 -1.66 3.43
N THR A 158 0.61 -1.74 4.23
CA THR A 158 -0.38 -0.66 4.34
C THR A 158 0.24 0.59 4.96
N GLY A 159 1.14 0.42 5.93
CA GLY A 159 1.92 1.50 6.54
C GLY A 159 2.86 2.20 5.56
N ALA A 160 3.48 1.49 4.62
CA ALA A 160 4.30 2.11 3.58
C ALA A 160 3.48 3.02 2.64
N ALA A 161 2.27 2.61 2.27
CA ALA A 161 1.36 3.43 1.48
C ALA A 161 0.90 4.69 2.24
N VAL A 162 0.57 4.54 3.53
CA VAL A 162 0.19 5.65 4.42
C VAL A 162 1.36 6.63 4.57
N LEU A 163 2.57 6.13 4.82
CA LEU A 163 3.76 6.95 4.95
C LEU A 163 4.03 7.77 3.68
N ALA A 164 3.96 7.12 2.51
CA ALA A 164 4.10 7.80 1.22
C ALA A 164 3.01 8.88 1.02
N ALA A 165 1.78 8.61 1.43
CA ALA A 165 0.69 9.57 1.31
C ALA A 165 0.88 10.79 2.22
N ILE A 166 1.34 10.60 3.46
CA ILE A 166 1.63 11.69 4.42
C ILE A 166 2.79 12.55 3.92
N GLU A 167 3.79 11.94 3.30
CA GLU A 167 4.95 12.70 2.77
C GLU A 167 4.54 13.64 1.63
N VAL A 168 3.58 13.23 0.79
CA VAL A 168 3.04 14.09 -0.31
C VAL A 168 2.01 15.09 0.23
N TYR A 169 1.14 14.65 1.13
CA TYR A 169 0.01 15.40 1.66
C TYR A 169 -0.03 15.26 3.18
N PRO A 170 0.67 16.12 3.94
CA PRO A 170 0.77 16.01 5.41
C PRO A 170 -0.57 15.97 6.14
N GLU A 171 -1.61 16.58 5.57
CA GLU A 171 -2.98 16.58 6.11
C GLU A 171 -3.64 15.20 6.13
N VAL A 172 -3.11 14.22 5.39
CA VAL A 172 -3.58 12.83 5.45
C VAL A 172 -3.44 12.26 6.85
N ARG A 173 -2.45 12.73 7.62
CA ARG A 173 -2.19 12.28 8.99
C ARG A 173 -3.42 12.38 9.90
N ASP A 174 -4.29 13.34 9.69
CA ASP A 174 -5.49 13.56 10.51
C ASP A 174 -6.56 12.46 10.31
N TYR A 175 -6.42 11.65 9.27
CA TYR A 175 -7.39 10.64 8.87
C TYR A 175 -6.89 9.20 9.02
N VAL A 176 -5.61 8.98 9.39
CA VAL A 176 -5.01 7.64 9.45
C VAL A 176 -4.78 7.18 10.88
N PHE A 177 -5.12 5.92 11.14
CA PHE A 177 -5.07 5.31 12.46
C PHE A 177 -4.45 3.92 12.36
N PRO A 178 -3.44 3.59 13.17
CA PRO A 178 -2.95 2.21 13.24
C PRO A 178 -3.97 1.33 13.96
N SER A 179 -4.17 0.11 13.46
CA SER A 179 -5.07 -0.85 14.10
C SER A 179 -4.51 -1.40 15.42
N ALA A 180 -3.18 -1.51 15.49
CA ALA A 180 -2.44 -1.95 16.67
C ALA A 180 -0.96 -1.55 16.56
N ALA A 181 -0.23 -1.62 17.67
CA ALA A 181 1.23 -1.54 17.67
C ALA A 181 1.80 -2.94 17.43
N TYR A 182 2.30 -3.19 16.23
CA TYR A 182 2.97 -4.46 15.89
C TYR A 182 4.46 -4.42 16.25
N ASN A 183 5.03 -5.58 16.57
CA ASN A 183 6.45 -5.71 16.92
C ASN A 183 7.38 -5.75 15.69
N GLU A 184 6.84 -5.65 14.49
CA GLU A 184 7.64 -5.58 13.28
C GLU A 184 8.51 -4.30 13.28
N PRO A 185 9.83 -4.40 13.13
CA PRO A 185 10.73 -3.24 13.21
C PRO A 185 10.35 -2.13 12.23
N VAL A 186 9.97 -2.49 11.00
CA VAL A 186 9.57 -1.51 9.99
C VAL A 186 8.27 -0.80 10.37
N HIS A 187 7.31 -1.51 10.93
CA HIS A 187 6.05 -0.90 11.38
C HIS A 187 6.29 0.10 12.53
N GLN A 188 7.19 -0.23 13.46
CA GLN A 188 7.58 0.70 14.54
C GLN A 188 8.26 1.98 14.02
N ILE A 189 8.94 1.91 12.88
CA ILE A 189 9.53 3.06 12.22
C ILE A 189 8.44 3.92 11.56
N GLN A 190 7.47 3.28 10.92
CA GLN A 190 6.34 3.96 10.26
C GLN A 190 5.40 4.66 11.25
N MET A 191 5.38 4.22 12.51
CA MET A 191 4.54 4.77 13.58
C MET A 191 5.10 6.04 14.25
N LYS A 192 6.32 6.44 13.92
CA LYS A 192 6.99 7.66 14.45
C LYS A 192 6.70 8.89 13.62
#